data_159ffe021b12168c1eaa02a50b136dba
#
_entry.id   159ffe021b12168c1eaa02a50b136dba
#
_cell.length_a   1.000
_cell.length_b   1.000
_cell.length_c   1.000
_cell.angle_alpha   90.00
_cell.angle_beta   90.00
_cell.angle_gamma   90.00
#
_symmetry.space_group_name_H-M   'P 1'
#
loop_
_entity.id
_entity.type
_entity.pdbx_description
1 polymer ?
#
loop_
_entity_poly.entity_id
_entity_poly.type
_entity_poly.pdbx_seq_one_letter_code
_entity_poly.pdbx_strand_id
1 'polypeptide(L)'
;ACPCSLGLATPLAVLVFTTLASSRGILIKGGEVIENTSRLDHVVFDKTGTITEGKPSLKETFLLDQSMDRQYLLRIAASLENLSEHSIGRAVVGAWNGDLLPVCDFRATPGRGIEGTADNKAIVIGNKAFMKDHALIAPDHTVPIGALTLPYEQAGDTVIYMGWDSILRAVLIVSDCLRKESANTVKEILLQGKRVTVVSGDNRITTAAIASAACIDDVVSEMSPEGKRDYIRGLQQSGSRILMVGDGINDAPALTEAFVGIAMGKGTDIAMESADAALVRSDLAAIPYFMDLSLRAYRVIRQNIFWAFFYNIVAIPLAISGMLHPIIAAGAMAASSLFVVLNSLRIKKGAPA
;
A
#
# COMPACT_ATOMS: atom_id res chain seq x y z
N ALA A 1 26.87 7.93 39.30
CA ALA A 1 25.74 7.93 38.34
C ALA A 1 26.00 6.90 37.25
N CYS A 2 25.17 5.90 37.16
CA CYS A 2 25.29 4.90 36.09
C CYS A 2 24.26 5.21 34.99
N PRO A 3 24.64 5.33 33.70
CA PRO A 3 23.70 5.49 32.59
C PRO A 3 23.00 4.20 32.20
N CYS A 4 23.02 3.14 33.06
CA CYS A 4 22.51 1.81 32.74
C CYS A 4 21.03 1.82 32.34
N SER A 5 20.19 2.55 33.06
CA SER A 5 18.76 2.72 32.72
C SER A 5 18.54 3.48 31.43
N LEU A 6 19.40 4.46 31.12
CA LEU A 6 19.36 5.20 29.86
C LEU A 6 19.71 4.31 28.66
N GLY A 7 20.74 3.46 28.80
CA GLY A 7 21.12 2.50 27.77
C GLY A 7 20.08 1.43 27.47
N LEU A 8 19.18 1.12 28.44
CA LEU A 8 18.10 0.13 28.28
C LEU A 8 16.76 0.76 27.89
N ALA A 9 16.60 2.09 28.06
CA ALA A 9 15.32 2.78 27.94
C ALA A 9 14.65 2.59 26.57
N THR A 10 15.41 2.74 25.48
CA THR A 10 14.91 2.58 24.11
C THR A 10 14.98 1.14 23.61
N PRO A 11 16.11 0.41 23.73
CA PRO A 11 16.22 -0.94 23.16
C PRO A 11 15.16 -1.93 23.69
N LEU A 12 14.83 -1.87 24.97
CA LEU A 12 13.85 -2.78 25.55
C LEU A 12 12.41 -2.48 25.05
N ALA A 13 12.05 -1.22 24.93
CA ALA A 13 10.76 -0.84 24.39
C ALA A 13 10.65 -1.20 22.90
N VAL A 14 11.73 -1.02 22.12
CA VAL A 14 11.82 -1.45 20.72
C VAL A 14 11.66 -2.96 20.61
N LEU A 15 12.33 -3.74 21.45
CA LEU A 15 12.22 -5.20 21.47
C LEU A 15 10.79 -5.67 21.73
N VAL A 16 10.11 -5.08 22.72
CA VAL A 16 8.70 -5.41 23.02
C VAL A 16 7.80 -5.02 21.85
N PHE A 17 8.01 -3.84 21.27
CA PHE A 17 7.26 -3.37 20.11
C PHE A 17 7.43 -4.33 18.92
N THR A 18 8.68 -4.62 18.53
CA THR A 18 8.97 -5.50 17.37
C THR A 18 8.39 -6.90 17.55
N THR A 19 8.43 -7.43 18.77
CA THR A 19 7.84 -8.74 19.10
C THR A 19 6.31 -8.71 18.89
N LEU A 20 5.63 -7.66 19.36
CA LEU A 20 4.17 -7.51 19.21
C LEU A 20 3.78 -7.25 17.76
N ALA A 21 4.52 -6.40 17.04
CA ALA A 21 4.29 -6.15 15.62
C ALA A 21 4.46 -7.44 14.80
N SER A 22 5.55 -8.18 15.00
CA SER A 22 5.82 -9.44 14.30
C SER A 22 4.77 -10.51 14.59
N SER A 23 4.21 -10.58 15.80
CA SER A 23 3.13 -11.53 16.14
C SER A 23 1.85 -11.27 15.32
N ARG A 24 1.65 -10.04 14.86
CA ARG A 24 0.56 -9.62 13.95
C ARG A 24 0.96 -9.63 12.47
N GLY A 25 2.15 -10.15 12.15
CA GLY A 25 2.64 -10.24 10.77
C GLY A 25 3.15 -8.91 10.21
N ILE A 26 3.57 -7.98 11.10
CA ILE A 26 4.19 -6.71 10.70
C ILE A 26 5.69 -6.83 10.93
N LEU A 27 6.47 -6.77 9.84
CA LEU A 27 7.93 -6.67 9.91
C LEU A 27 8.33 -5.21 9.79
N ILE A 28 9.30 -4.78 10.57
CA ILE A 28 9.81 -3.40 10.59
C ILE A 28 11.32 -3.37 10.38
N LYS A 29 11.79 -2.34 9.68
CA LYS A 29 13.21 -2.16 9.35
C LYS A 29 14.04 -1.64 10.52
N GLY A 30 13.49 -0.73 11.31
CA GLY A 30 14.23 -0.08 12.38
C GLY A 30 13.36 0.54 13.47
N GLY A 31 13.98 0.92 14.59
CA GLY A 31 13.28 1.52 15.72
C GLY A 31 12.74 2.93 15.48
N GLU A 32 13.27 3.65 14.50
CA GLU A 32 12.82 4.98 14.08
C GLU A 32 11.39 4.99 13.56
N VAL A 33 10.95 3.86 12.97
CA VAL A 33 9.59 3.64 12.51
C VAL A 33 8.56 3.87 13.62
N ILE A 34 8.90 3.55 14.88
CA ILE A 34 8.03 3.77 16.05
C ILE A 34 7.73 5.26 16.23
N GLU A 35 8.78 6.08 16.21
CA GLU A 35 8.63 7.51 16.39
C GLU A 35 7.89 8.14 15.20
N ASN A 36 8.29 7.81 13.99
CA ASN A 36 7.68 8.33 12.77
C ASN A 36 6.20 7.97 12.69
N THR A 37 5.84 6.68 12.90
CA THR A 37 4.45 6.24 12.90
C THR A 37 3.61 6.92 13.98
N SER A 38 4.18 7.22 15.15
CA SER A 38 3.46 7.92 16.22
C SER A 38 3.04 9.35 15.87
N ARG A 39 3.65 9.93 14.84
CA ARG A 39 3.45 11.33 14.41
C ARG A 39 2.60 11.49 13.16
N LEU A 40 2.13 10.40 12.57
CA LEU A 40 1.32 10.40 11.35
C LEU A 40 0.03 11.19 11.53
N ASP A 41 -0.40 11.87 10.48
CA ASP A 41 -1.68 12.57 10.42
C ASP A 41 -2.52 12.16 9.20
N HIS A 42 -1.94 11.48 8.23
CA HIS A 42 -2.58 11.13 6.99
C HIS A 42 -2.14 9.74 6.50
N VAL A 43 -3.08 8.91 6.09
CA VAL A 43 -2.84 7.59 5.49
C VAL A 43 -3.26 7.64 4.02
N VAL A 44 -2.34 7.28 3.14
CA VAL A 44 -2.59 7.19 1.70
C VAL A 44 -2.48 5.73 1.29
N PHE A 45 -3.55 5.20 0.72
CA PHE A 45 -3.60 3.85 0.20
C PHE A 45 -3.46 3.83 -1.31
N ASP A 46 -2.65 2.92 -1.84
CA ASP A 46 -2.84 2.49 -3.21
C ASP A 46 -4.14 1.69 -3.33
N LYS A 47 -4.72 1.65 -4.54
CA LYS A 47 -5.93 0.86 -4.81
C LYS A 47 -5.60 -0.62 -5.00
N THR A 48 -4.81 -0.93 -6.03
CA THR A 48 -4.66 -2.29 -6.57
C THR A 48 -3.71 -3.13 -5.74
N GLY A 49 -4.19 -4.28 -5.22
CA GLY A 49 -3.36 -5.13 -4.35
C GLY A 49 -3.22 -4.63 -2.91
N THR A 50 -3.71 -3.43 -2.61
CA THR A 50 -3.70 -2.80 -1.30
C THR A 50 -5.10 -2.78 -0.70
N ILE A 51 -6.00 -1.87 -1.12
CA ILE A 51 -7.41 -1.87 -0.69
C ILE A 51 -8.17 -3.02 -1.33
N THR A 52 -7.79 -3.40 -2.56
CA THR A 52 -8.32 -4.57 -3.26
C THR A 52 -7.43 -5.80 -3.02
N GLU A 53 -7.93 -6.99 -3.37
CA GLU A 53 -7.20 -8.25 -3.16
C GLU A 53 -5.96 -8.39 -4.05
N GLY A 54 -5.84 -7.59 -5.13
CA GLY A 54 -4.78 -7.69 -6.12
C GLY A 54 -4.82 -8.99 -6.92
N LYS A 55 -6.01 -9.57 -7.03
CA LYS A 55 -6.30 -10.78 -7.81
C LYS A 55 -7.37 -10.47 -8.85
N PRO A 56 -7.05 -9.58 -9.80
CA PRO A 56 -8.00 -9.24 -10.82
C PRO A 56 -8.38 -10.47 -11.64
N SER A 57 -9.66 -10.55 -12.02
CA SER A 57 -10.21 -11.60 -12.88
C SER A 57 -10.97 -10.98 -14.03
N LEU A 58 -10.94 -11.64 -15.19
CA LEU A 58 -11.74 -11.24 -16.33
C LEU A 58 -13.21 -11.57 -16.04
N LYS A 59 -14.03 -10.51 -15.87
CA LYS A 59 -15.45 -10.61 -15.51
C LYS A 59 -16.33 -10.78 -16.74
N GLU A 60 -16.05 -9.99 -17.80
CA GLU A 60 -16.86 -9.98 -19.01
C GLU A 60 -16.00 -9.60 -20.22
N THR A 61 -16.45 -10.02 -21.41
CA THR A 61 -15.82 -9.69 -22.70
C THR A 61 -16.90 -9.33 -23.69
N PHE A 62 -16.93 -8.10 -24.16
CA PHE A 62 -17.84 -7.63 -25.18
C PHE A 62 -17.16 -7.62 -26.54
N LEU A 63 -17.69 -8.42 -27.46
CA LEU A 63 -17.27 -8.37 -28.87
C LEU A 63 -17.99 -7.22 -29.54
N LEU A 64 -17.25 -6.26 -30.07
CA LEU A 64 -17.78 -5.15 -30.85
C LEU A 64 -17.91 -5.54 -32.33
N ASP A 65 -17.14 -6.52 -32.78
CA ASP A 65 -17.24 -7.15 -34.08
C ASP A 65 -17.83 -8.57 -33.95
N GLN A 66 -19.10 -8.71 -34.30
CA GLN A 66 -19.81 -9.96 -34.17
C GLN A 66 -19.33 -11.07 -35.15
N SER A 67 -18.50 -10.73 -36.12
CA SER A 67 -17.88 -11.72 -37.02
C SER A 67 -16.71 -12.45 -36.38
N MET A 68 -16.26 -12.01 -35.19
CA MET A 68 -15.10 -12.59 -34.51
C MET A 68 -15.51 -13.66 -33.50
N ASP A 69 -14.69 -14.68 -33.40
CA ASP A 69 -14.80 -15.68 -32.34
C ASP A 69 -14.22 -15.15 -31.03
N ARG A 70 -15.02 -15.27 -29.95
CA ARG A 70 -14.59 -14.86 -28.59
C ARG A 70 -13.32 -15.58 -28.14
N GLN A 71 -13.18 -16.86 -28.45
CA GLN A 71 -12.02 -17.64 -28.05
C GLN A 71 -10.76 -17.18 -28.78
N TYR A 72 -10.87 -16.89 -30.06
CA TYR A 72 -9.77 -16.33 -30.85
C TYR A 72 -9.31 -14.97 -30.29
N LEU A 73 -10.25 -14.10 -29.95
CA LEU A 73 -9.94 -12.79 -29.39
C LEU A 73 -9.26 -12.91 -28.03
N LEU A 74 -9.76 -13.76 -27.13
CA LEU A 74 -9.15 -14.02 -25.83
C LEU A 74 -7.75 -14.64 -25.98
N ARG A 75 -7.54 -15.51 -26.96
CA ARG A 75 -6.22 -16.08 -27.27
C ARG A 75 -5.21 -14.99 -27.64
N ILE A 76 -5.60 -14.08 -28.51
CA ILE A 76 -4.74 -12.94 -28.91
C ILE A 76 -4.46 -12.06 -27.69
N ALA A 77 -5.49 -11.66 -26.94
CA ALA A 77 -5.35 -10.83 -25.75
C ALA A 77 -4.41 -11.48 -24.72
N ALA A 78 -4.63 -12.75 -24.41
CA ALA A 78 -3.77 -13.50 -23.50
C ALA A 78 -2.33 -13.62 -23.99
N SER A 79 -2.13 -13.75 -25.32
CA SER A 79 -0.77 -13.84 -25.88
C SER A 79 0.04 -12.56 -25.69
N LEU A 80 -0.57 -11.39 -25.91
CA LEU A 80 0.10 -10.10 -25.65
C LEU A 80 0.26 -9.85 -24.14
N GLU A 81 -0.79 -10.07 -23.36
CA GLU A 81 -0.79 -9.81 -21.93
C GLU A 81 0.15 -10.75 -21.15
N ASN A 82 0.49 -11.91 -21.71
CA ASN A 82 1.48 -12.81 -21.12
C ASN A 82 2.91 -12.22 -21.07
N LEU A 83 3.18 -11.20 -21.89
CA LEU A 83 4.44 -10.45 -21.87
C LEU A 83 4.40 -9.23 -20.95
N SER A 84 3.22 -8.92 -20.38
CA SER A 84 3.00 -7.81 -19.47
C SER A 84 3.18 -8.25 -18.01
N GLU A 85 3.91 -7.46 -17.24
CA GLU A 85 4.05 -7.67 -15.78
C GLU A 85 2.85 -7.13 -14.99
N HIS A 86 1.90 -6.44 -15.66
CA HIS A 86 0.77 -5.79 -15.01
C HIS A 86 -0.24 -6.82 -14.46
N SER A 87 -0.84 -6.53 -13.30
CA SER A 87 -1.83 -7.41 -12.66
C SER A 87 -3.05 -7.69 -13.56
N ILE A 88 -3.46 -6.71 -14.37
CA ILE A 88 -4.53 -6.81 -15.36
C ILE A 88 -4.20 -7.88 -16.41
N GLY A 89 -2.96 -7.93 -16.90
CA GLY A 89 -2.50 -8.93 -17.84
C GLY A 89 -2.69 -10.35 -17.30
N ARG A 90 -2.33 -10.55 -16.03
CA ARG A 90 -2.55 -11.85 -15.37
C ARG A 90 -4.02 -12.27 -15.33
N ALA A 91 -4.96 -11.33 -15.23
CA ALA A 91 -6.39 -11.62 -15.26
C ALA A 91 -6.84 -12.12 -16.64
N VAL A 92 -6.33 -11.50 -17.70
CA VAL A 92 -6.64 -11.89 -19.08
C VAL A 92 -6.02 -13.24 -19.42
N VAL A 93 -4.75 -13.44 -19.08
CA VAL A 93 -4.03 -14.72 -19.26
C VAL A 93 -4.72 -15.84 -18.49
N GLY A 94 -5.15 -15.60 -17.24
CA GLY A 94 -5.86 -16.58 -16.41
C GLY A 94 -7.24 -16.99 -16.94
N ALA A 95 -7.83 -16.20 -17.84
CA ALA A 95 -9.09 -16.52 -18.51
C ALA A 95 -8.91 -17.40 -19.76
N TRP A 96 -7.67 -17.65 -20.19
CA TRP A 96 -7.34 -18.48 -21.33
C TRP A 96 -6.67 -19.80 -20.91
N ASN A 97 -7.15 -20.93 -21.41
CA ASN A 97 -6.66 -22.26 -21.07
C ASN A 97 -6.06 -23.02 -22.28
N GLY A 98 -5.55 -22.33 -23.28
CA GLY A 98 -4.98 -22.92 -24.48
C GLY A 98 -3.58 -22.44 -24.79
N ASP A 99 -3.03 -22.88 -25.93
CA ASP A 99 -1.73 -22.43 -26.42
C ASP A 99 -1.79 -20.94 -26.79
N LEU A 100 -0.73 -20.22 -26.41
CA LEU A 100 -0.54 -18.82 -26.78
C LEU A 100 0.07 -18.68 -28.19
N LEU A 101 -0.21 -17.55 -28.83
CA LEU A 101 0.38 -17.20 -30.11
C LEU A 101 1.76 -16.58 -29.89
N PRO A 102 2.70 -16.73 -30.84
CA PRO A 102 3.94 -15.98 -30.83
C PRO A 102 3.66 -14.49 -31.01
N VAL A 103 4.30 -13.66 -30.21
CA VAL A 103 4.18 -12.19 -30.24
C VAL A 103 5.52 -11.59 -30.61
N CYS A 104 5.51 -10.65 -31.55
CA CYS A 104 6.66 -9.83 -31.96
C CYS A 104 6.40 -8.36 -31.65
N ASP A 105 7.46 -7.55 -31.64
CA ASP A 105 7.41 -6.09 -31.51
C ASP A 105 6.64 -5.60 -30.27
N PHE A 106 6.65 -6.37 -29.18
CA PHE A 106 5.95 -6.02 -27.95
C PHE A 106 6.51 -4.74 -27.33
N ARG A 107 5.60 -3.83 -26.97
CA ARG A 107 5.89 -2.61 -26.23
C ARG A 107 4.85 -2.38 -25.15
N ALA A 108 5.29 -1.99 -23.98
CA ALA A 108 4.42 -1.55 -22.88
C ALA A 108 4.59 -0.05 -22.66
N THR A 109 3.45 0.67 -22.61
CA THR A 109 3.41 2.09 -22.26
C THR A 109 2.81 2.22 -20.86
N PRO A 110 3.61 2.56 -19.84
CA PRO A 110 3.17 2.61 -18.45
C PRO A 110 1.92 3.49 -18.25
N GLY A 111 0.91 2.95 -17.55
CA GLY A 111 -0.35 3.63 -17.27
C GLY A 111 -1.28 3.82 -18.49
N ARG A 112 -0.93 3.28 -19.66
CA ARG A 112 -1.70 3.40 -20.91
C ARG A 112 -2.15 2.06 -21.46
N GLY A 113 -1.22 1.17 -21.75
CA GLY A 113 -1.52 -0.12 -22.38
C GLY A 113 -0.29 -0.80 -22.97
N ILE A 114 -0.54 -1.80 -23.78
CA ILE A 114 0.45 -2.60 -24.50
C ILE A 114 0.12 -2.69 -25.98
N GLU A 115 1.14 -2.85 -26.80
CA GLU A 115 1.03 -3.10 -28.22
C GLU A 115 1.99 -4.22 -28.66
N GLY A 116 1.67 -4.88 -29.76
CA GLY A 116 2.52 -5.91 -30.33
C GLY A 116 1.87 -6.59 -31.53
N THR A 117 2.65 -7.40 -32.22
CA THR A 117 2.19 -8.12 -33.41
C THR A 117 1.96 -9.60 -33.06
N ALA A 118 0.73 -10.10 -33.25
CA ALA A 118 0.39 -11.51 -33.19
C ALA A 118 -0.53 -11.87 -34.33
N ASP A 119 -0.34 -13.05 -34.92
CA ASP A 119 -1.13 -13.54 -36.07
C ASP A 119 -1.19 -12.52 -37.23
N ASN A 120 -0.05 -11.88 -37.56
CA ASN A 120 0.12 -10.84 -38.57
C ASN A 120 -0.75 -9.57 -38.35
N LYS A 121 -1.21 -9.31 -37.14
CA LYS A 121 -1.99 -8.13 -36.76
C LYS A 121 -1.23 -7.27 -35.76
N ALA A 122 -1.21 -5.96 -35.97
CA ALA A 122 -0.70 -4.98 -35.02
C ALA A 122 -1.76 -4.68 -33.97
N ILE A 123 -1.67 -5.31 -32.81
CA ILE A 123 -2.69 -5.32 -31.78
C ILE A 123 -2.35 -4.27 -30.72
N VAL A 124 -3.37 -3.56 -30.28
CA VAL A 124 -3.30 -2.57 -29.20
C VAL A 124 -4.30 -2.96 -28.12
N ILE A 125 -3.82 -3.03 -26.87
CA ILE A 125 -4.64 -3.29 -25.69
C ILE A 125 -4.37 -2.22 -24.65
N GLY A 126 -5.38 -1.56 -24.10
CA GLY A 126 -5.15 -0.52 -23.11
C GLY A 126 -6.39 0.28 -22.73
N ASN A 127 -6.16 1.42 -22.07
CA ASN A 127 -7.23 2.31 -21.64
C ASN A 127 -7.77 3.16 -22.80
N LYS A 128 -8.84 3.91 -22.53
CA LYS A 128 -9.50 4.77 -23.53
C LYS A 128 -8.57 5.82 -24.15
N ALA A 129 -7.62 6.35 -23.38
CA ALA A 129 -6.65 7.33 -23.88
C ALA A 129 -5.69 6.67 -24.88
N PHE A 130 -5.21 5.47 -24.59
CA PHE A 130 -4.32 4.72 -25.47
C PHE A 130 -4.99 4.36 -26.79
N MET A 131 -6.29 4.03 -26.77
CA MET A 131 -7.07 3.80 -28.00
C MET A 131 -7.15 5.05 -28.89
N LYS A 132 -7.30 6.23 -28.29
CA LYS A 132 -7.31 7.50 -29.03
C LYS A 132 -5.95 7.80 -29.67
N ASP A 133 -4.87 7.55 -28.93
CA ASP A 133 -3.50 7.78 -29.43
C ASP A 133 -3.22 6.91 -30.68
N HIS A 134 -3.82 5.73 -30.75
CA HIS A 134 -3.71 4.79 -31.88
C HIS A 134 -4.83 4.92 -32.92
N ALA A 135 -5.65 5.99 -32.83
CA ALA A 135 -6.77 6.27 -33.74
C ALA A 135 -7.72 5.09 -33.95
N LEU A 136 -7.95 4.26 -32.90
CA LEU A 136 -8.91 3.15 -32.98
C LEU A 136 -10.35 3.68 -32.87
N ILE A 137 -11.18 3.28 -33.83
CA ILE A 137 -12.56 3.73 -33.98
C ILE A 137 -13.50 2.56 -33.68
N ALA A 138 -14.60 2.84 -32.99
CA ALA A 138 -15.67 1.85 -32.80
C ALA A 138 -16.37 1.53 -34.12
N PRO A 139 -16.79 0.28 -34.38
CA PRO A 139 -17.61 -0.06 -35.53
C PRO A 139 -18.95 0.70 -35.54
N ASP A 140 -19.42 1.15 -36.70
CA ASP A 140 -20.60 2.04 -36.90
C ASP A 140 -21.94 1.50 -36.37
N HIS A 141 -22.04 0.23 -36.03
CA HIS A 141 -23.29 -0.43 -35.63
C HIS A 141 -23.29 -0.90 -34.17
N THR A 142 -22.36 -0.43 -33.37
CA THR A 142 -22.26 -0.83 -31.95
C THR A 142 -23.06 0.12 -31.04
N VAL A 143 -23.59 -0.44 -29.95
CA VAL A 143 -24.11 0.36 -28.83
C VAL A 143 -23.03 1.38 -28.39
N PRO A 144 -23.38 2.62 -28.05
CA PRO A 144 -22.38 3.58 -27.55
C PRO A 144 -21.54 2.94 -26.45
N ILE A 145 -20.24 2.81 -26.70
CA ILE A 145 -19.33 2.08 -25.80
C ILE A 145 -19.39 2.63 -24.37
N GLY A 146 -19.57 3.95 -24.23
CA GLY A 146 -19.75 4.57 -22.93
C GLY A 146 -20.99 4.07 -22.17
N ALA A 147 -22.10 3.78 -22.87
CA ALA A 147 -23.29 3.20 -22.24
C ALA A 147 -23.07 1.75 -21.81
N LEU A 148 -22.23 1.02 -22.56
CA LEU A 148 -21.86 -0.35 -22.26
C LEU A 148 -20.91 -0.45 -21.05
N THR A 149 -19.94 0.46 -20.94
CA THR A 149 -18.86 0.37 -19.95
C THR A 149 -19.18 1.05 -18.63
N LEU A 150 -19.99 2.14 -18.66
CA LEU A 150 -20.30 2.95 -17.48
C LEU A 150 -20.84 2.16 -16.27
N PRO A 151 -21.74 1.18 -16.40
CA PRO A 151 -22.21 0.39 -15.25
C PRO A 151 -21.08 -0.37 -14.56
N TYR A 152 -20.11 -0.86 -15.32
CA TYR A 152 -18.96 -1.60 -14.79
C TYR A 152 -17.97 -0.66 -14.12
N GLU A 153 -17.66 0.49 -14.73
CA GLU A 153 -16.83 1.52 -14.10
C GLU A 153 -17.44 2.03 -12.80
N GLN A 154 -18.77 2.22 -12.76
CA GLN A 154 -19.51 2.58 -11.55
C GLN A 154 -19.53 1.48 -10.48
N ALA A 155 -19.36 0.22 -10.87
CA ALA A 155 -19.19 -0.91 -9.96
C ALA A 155 -17.74 -1.08 -9.47
N GLY A 156 -16.79 -0.26 -9.95
CA GLY A 156 -15.39 -0.32 -9.59
C GLY A 156 -14.54 -1.22 -10.48
N ASP A 157 -15.11 -1.76 -11.57
CA ASP A 157 -14.39 -2.60 -12.51
C ASP A 157 -13.51 -1.78 -13.46
N THR A 158 -12.39 -2.34 -13.88
CA THR A 158 -11.48 -1.71 -14.85
C THR A 158 -11.87 -2.12 -16.26
N VAL A 159 -12.03 -1.12 -17.14
CA VAL A 159 -12.38 -1.31 -18.54
C VAL A 159 -11.14 -1.22 -19.42
N ILE A 160 -10.90 -2.25 -20.21
CA ILE A 160 -9.78 -2.36 -21.16
C ILE A 160 -10.35 -2.51 -22.56
N TYR A 161 -9.73 -1.83 -23.48
CA TYR A 161 -10.10 -1.83 -24.88
C TYR A 161 -9.05 -2.59 -25.69
N MET A 162 -9.48 -3.28 -26.73
CA MET A 162 -8.61 -4.03 -27.63
C MET A 162 -9.01 -3.80 -29.07
N GLY A 163 -8.00 -3.56 -29.94
CA GLY A 163 -8.25 -3.38 -31.38
C GLY A 163 -7.00 -3.53 -32.23
N TRP A 164 -7.21 -3.54 -33.54
CA TRP A 164 -6.21 -3.56 -34.61
C TRP A 164 -6.84 -3.06 -35.92
N ASP A 165 -6.02 -2.69 -36.90
CA ASP A 165 -6.46 -2.15 -38.19
C ASP A 165 -7.35 -0.91 -38.02
N SER A 166 -6.99 -0.02 -37.10
CA SER A 166 -7.75 1.19 -36.72
C SER A 166 -9.18 0.92 -36.23
N ILE A 167 -9.56 -0.33 -35.92
CA ILE A 167 -10.89 -0.71 -35.48
C ILE A 167 -10.81 -1.29 -34.07
N LEU A 168 -11.69 -0.80 -33.19
CA LEU A 168 -11.90 -1.37 -31.86
C LEU A 168 -12.70 -2.67 -32.00
N ARG A 169 -12.17 -3.76 -31.49
CA ARG A 169 -12.74 -5.11 -31.68
C ARG A 169 -13.43 -5.65 -30.44
N ALA A 170 -12.92 -5.29 -29.25
CA ALA A 170 -13.49 -5.75 -28.01
C ALA A 170 -13.29 -4.80 -26.85
N VAL A 171 -14.13 -4.98 -25.84
CA VAL A 171 -13.99 -4.42 -24.49
C VAL A 171 -13.90 -5.56 -23.49
N LEU A 172 -12.87 -5.55 -22.68
CA LEU A 172 -12.59 -6.49 -21.61
C LEU A 172 -12.89 -5.83 -20.27
N ILE A 173 -13.67 -6.45 -19.42
CA ILE A 173 -13.99 -5.98 -18.09
C ILE A 173 -13.21 -6.81 -17.07
N VAL A 174 -12.35 -6.15 -16.31
CA VAL A 174 -11.55 -6.80 -15.27
C VAL A 174 -11.98 -6.29 -13.91
N SER A 175 -12.30 -7.21 -13.02
CA SER A 175 -12.72 -6.91 -11.65
C SER A 175 -11.63 -7.29 -10.66
N ASP A 176 -11.35 -6.39 -9.71
CA ASP A 176 -10.50 -6.66 -8.55
C ASP A 176 -11.30 -6.38 -7.28
N CYS A 177 -11.57 -7.41 -6.50
CA CYS A 177 -12.45 -7.34 -5.34
C CYS A 177 -11.87 -6.49 -4.23
N LEU A 178 -12.70 -5.65 -3.61
CA LEU A 178 -12.37 -4.96 -2.37
C LEU A 178 -12.10 -5.99 -1.26
N ARG A 179 -11.04 -5.80 -0.49
CA ARG A 179 -10.78 -6.64 0.69
C ARG A 179 -11.89 -6.47 1.72
N LYS A 180 -12.29 -7.54 2.36
CA LYS A 180 -13.39 -7.55 3.34
C LYS A 180 -13.14 -6.61 4.53
N GLU A 181 -11.89 -6.48 4.92
CA GLU A 181 -11.45 -5.65 6.05
C GLU A 181 -11.30 -4.16 5.70
N SER A 182 -11.26 -3.77 4.41
CA SER A 182 -10.92 -2.40 3.98
C SER A 182 -11.78 -1.33 4.62
N ALA A 183 -13.11 -1.46 4.55
CA ALA A 183 -14.02 -0.46 5.10
C ALA A 183 -13.89 -0.32 6.63
N ASN A 184 -13.69 -1.42 7.35
CA ASN A 184 -13.49 -1.38 8.81
C ASN A 184 -12.14 -0.75 9.16
N THR A 185 -11.07 -1.12 8.44
CA THR A 185 -9.74 -0.52 8.61
C THR A 185 -9.77 0.99 8.42
N VAL A 186 -10.42 1.46 7.35
CA VAL A 186 -10.56 2.91 7.09
C VAL A 186 -11.32 3.60 8.23
N LYS A 187 -12.44 3.02 8.69
CA LYS A 187 -13.20 3.57 9.82
C LYS A 187 -12.36 3.68 11.10
N GLU A 188 -11.56 2.66 11.40
CA GLU A 188 -10.68 2.68 12.58
C GLU A 188 -9.60 3.77 12.47
N ILE A 189 -9.03 3.98 11.28
CA ILE A 189 -8.05 5.03 11.02
C ILE A 189 -8.68 6.42 11.18
N LEU A 190 -9.90 6.62 10.63
CA LEU A 190 -10.64 7.87 10.78
C LEU A 190 -10.99 8.15 12.25
N LEU A 191 -11.39 7.12 13.03
CA LEU A 191 -11.64 7.22 14.47
C LEU A 191 -10.38 7.61 15.26
N GLN A 192 -9.18 7.27 14.77
CA GLN A 192 -7.91 7.75 15.33
C GLN A 192 -7.60 9.21 14.94
N GLY A 193 -8.51 9.91 14.27
CA GLY A 193 -8.38 11.31 13.86
C GLY A 193 -7.41 11.53 12.70
N LYS A 194 -7.18 10.51 11.86
CA LYS A 194 -6.30 10.60 10.71
C LYS A 194 -7.12 10.82 9.43
N ARG A 195 -6.55 11.51 8.46
CA ARG A 195 -7.11 11.61 7.10
C ARG A 195 -6.80 10.33 6.33
N VAL A 196 -7.66 9.99 5.38
CA VAL A 196 -7.44 8.82 4.51
C VAL A 196 -7.71 9.24 3.07
N THR A 197 -6.76 8.94 2.17
CA THR A 197 -6.87 9.16 0.73
C THR A 197 -6.58 7.86 0.00
N VAL A 198 -7.25 7.61 -1.11
CA VAL A 198 -6.86 6.55 -2.04
C VAL A 198 -6.24 7.15 -3.30
N VAL A 199 -5.11 6.58 -3.74
CA VAL A 199 -4.45 6.94 -4.99
C VAL A 199 -4.47 5.75 -5.96
N SER A 200 -4.68 6.01 -7.25
CA SER A 200 -4.74 4.94 -8.26
C SER A 200 -4.31 5.44 -9.64
N GLY A 201 -3.79 4.54 -10.46
CA GLY A 201 -3.59 4.76 -11.89
C GLY A 201 -4.86 4.60 -12.72
N ASP A 202 -5.94 4.07 -12.14
CA ASP A 202 -7.21 3.87 -12.84
C ASP A 202 -7.97 5.19 -13.06
N ASN A 203 -9.01 5.13 -13.90
CA ASN A 203 -9.87 6.27 -14.15
C ASN A 203 -10.64 6.70 -12.89
N ARG A 204 -11.13 7.95 -12.92
CA ARG A 204 -11.81 8.58 -11.80
C ARG A 204 -13.06 7.82 -11.34
N ILE A 205 -13.85 7.29 -12.27
CA ILE A 205 -15.13 6.62 -11.94
C ILE A 205 -14.87 5.34 -11.17
N THR A 206 -13.99 4.49 -11.69
CA THR A 206 -13.60 3.21 -11.05
C THR A 206 -12.96 3.44 -9.68
N THR A 207 -12.04 4.42 -9.58
CA THR A 207 -11.36 4.72 -8.32
C THR A 207 -12.34 5.25 -7.28
N ALA A 208 -13.26 6.16 -7.67
CA ALA A 208 -14.28 6.69 -6.77
C ALA A 208 -15.27 5.63 -6.29
N ALA A 209 -15.64 4.67 -7.15
CA ALA A 209 -16.52 3.56 -6.77
C ALA A 209 -15.88 2.67 -5.68
N ILE A 210 -14.62 2.27 -5.87
CA ILE A 210 -13.87 1.47 -4.89
C ILE A 210 -13.64 2.26 -3.59
N ALA A 211 -13.29 3.55 -3.68
CA ALA A 211 -13.10 4.42 -2.53
C ALA A 211 -14.39 4.55 -1.69
N SER A 212 -15.53 4.79 -2.35
CA SER A 212 -16.84 4.87 -1.69
C SER A 212 -17.19 3.56 -0.98
N ALA A 213 -16.95 2.40 -1.61
CA ALA A 213 -17.15 1.09 -1.00
C ALA A 213 -16.22 0.85 0.21
N ALA A 214 -15.03 1.47 0.23
CA ALA A 214 -14.09 1.45 1.34
C ALA A 214 -14.34 2.56 2.38
N CYS A 215 -15.37 3.41 2.20
CA CYS A 215 -15.66 4.59 3.04
C CYS A 215 -14.54 5.65 3.02
N ILE A 216 -13.91 5.88 1.86
CA ILE A 216 -12.89 6.92 1.63
C ILE A 216 -13.49 8.00 0.74
N ASP A 217 -13.48 9.25 1.20
CA ASP A 217 -14.02 10.39 0.45
C ASP A 217 -12.96 11.06 -0.44
N ASP A 218 -11.69 11.01 -0.03
CA ASP A 218 -10.58 11.67 -0.73
C ASP A 218 -9.92 10.72 -1.74
N VAL A 219 -10.01 11.09 -3.04
CA VAL A 219 -9.66 10.22 -4.17
C VAL A 219 -8.76 10.95 -5.15
N VAL A 220 -7.65 10.32 -5.51
CA VAL A 220 -6.74 10.79 -6.56
C VAL A 220 -6.55 9.69 -7.59
N SER A 221 -6.98 9.93 -8.81
CA SER A 221 -7.00 8.97 -9.92
C SER A 221 -6.03 9.34 -11.04
N GLU A 222 -5.84 8.43 -12.00
CA GLU A 222 -5.05 8.63 -13.22
C GLU A 222 -3.57 8.97 -12.95
N MET A 223 -3.02 8.45 -11.85
CA MET A 223 -1.65 8.69 -11.41
C MET A 223 -0.67 7.66 -11.97
N SER A 224 0.43 8.15 -12.58
CA SER A 224 1.61 7.31 -12.83
C SER A 224 2.35 6.99 -11.52
N PRO A 225 3.27 6.01 -11.49
CA PRO A 225 4.11 5.75 -10.32
C PRO A 225 4.88 6.99 -9.84
N GLU A 226 5.44 7.77 -10.76
CA GLU A 226 6.12 9.04 -10.48
C GLU A 226 5.12 10.11 -9.98
N GLY A 227 3.93 10.15 -10.56
CA GLY A 227 2.86 11.04 -10.13
C GLY A 227 2.43 10.78 -8.68
N LYS A 228 2.33 9.51 -8.27
CA LYS A 228 2.06 9.13 -6.87
C LYS A 228 3.16 9.64 -5.93
N ARG A 229 4.44 9.45 -6.31
CA ARG A 229 5.59 9.96 -5.54
C ARG A 229 5.51 11.47 -5.37
N ASP A 230 5.27 12.20 -6.47
CA ASP A 230 5.24 13.66 -6.46
C ASP A 230 4.04 14.20 -5.66
N TYR A 231 2.91 13.49 -5.67
CA TYR A 231 1.75 13.77 -4.82
C TYR A 231 2.10 13.63 -3.33
N ILE A 232 2.73 12.52 -2.92
CA ILE A 232 3.19 12.31 -1.54
C ILE A 232 4.14 13.42 -1.13
N ARG A 233 5.14 13.75 -1.97
CA ARG A 233 6.08 14.84 -1.72
C ARG A 233 5.39 16.18 -1.51
N GLY A 234 4.41 16.51 -2.35
CA GLY A 234 3.63 17.75 -2.24
C GLY A 234 2.85 17.85 -0.92
N LEU A 235 2.22 16.76 -0.50
CA LEU A 235 1.55 16.71 0.80
C LEU A 235 2.53 16.89 1.97
N GLN A 236 3.72 16.30 1.90
CA GLN A 236 4.73 16.43 2.95
C GLN A 236 5.35 17.83 3.01
N GLN A 237 5.54 18.47 1.85
CA GLN A 237 5.97 19.87 1.79
C GLN A 237 4.94 20.82 2.40
N SER A 238 3.66 20.48 2.37
CA SER A 238 2.60 21.23 3.07
C SER A 238 2.50 20.93 4.57
N GLY A 239 3.41 20.10 5.11
CA GLY A 239 3.52 19.79 6.53
C GLY A 239 2.82 18.50 6.98
N SER A 240 2.19 17.74 6.08
CA SER A 240 1.57 16.46 6.40
C SER A 240 2.61 15.36 6.62
N ARG A 241 2.32 14.44 7.53
CA ARG A 241 3.14 13.24 7.79
C ARG A 241 2.40 12.02 7.29
N ILE A 242 2.86 11.52 6.16
CA ILE A 242 2.14 10.53 5.36
C ILE A 242 2.58 9.12 5.72
N LEU A 243 1.59 8.25 5.97
CA LEU A 243 1.75 6.81 5.82
C LEU A 243 1.31 6.42 4.42
N MET A 244 2.22 5.93 3.58
CA MET A 244 1.88 5.32 2.31
C MET A 244 1.79 3.81 2.47
N VAL A 245 0.71 3.22 1.96
CA VAL A 245 0.48 1.77 1.93
C VAL A 245 0.29 1.35 0.48
N GLY A 246 1.13 0.43 0.00
CA GLY A 246 1.13 -0.02 -1.39
C GLY A 246 1.63 -1.45 -1.57
N ASP A 247 1.57 -1.98 -2.80
CA ASP A 247 2.00 -3.37 -3.11
C ASP A 247 3.53 -3.54 -3.18
N GLY A 248 4.29 -2.46 -3.19
CA GLY A 248 5.74 -2.44 -3.16
C GLY A 248 6.43 -2.58 -4.53
N ILE A 249 5.74 -2.96 -5.58
CA ILE A 249 6.33 -3.08 -6.93
C ILE A 249 6.13 -1.78 -7.71
N ASN A 250 4.87 -1.41 -7.93
CA ASN A 250 4.52 -0.19 -8.66
C ASN A 250 4.62 1.07 -7.80
N ASP A 251 4.52 0.91 -6.48
CA ASP A 251 4.48 2.00 -5.51
C ASP A 251 5.83 2.25 -4.82
N ALA A 252 6.88 1.51 -5.16
CA ALA A 252 8.20 1.66 -4.53
C ALA A 252 8.69 3.12 -4.46
N PRO A 253 8.56 3.96 -5.51
CA PRO A 253 8.93 5.38 -5.42
C PRO A 253 8.09 6.16 -4.41
N ALA A 254 6.79 5.88 -4.29
CA ALA A 254 5.89 6.55 -3.36
C ALA A 254 6.10 6.08 -1.90
N LEU A 255 6.37 4.77 -1.72
CA LEU A 255 6.69 4.18 -0.41
C LEU A 255 8.00 4.77 0.16
N THR A 256 9.03 4.89 -0.69
CA THR A 256 10.32 5.47 -0.28
C THR A 256 10.23 6.97 0.02
N GLU A 257 9.36 7.71 -0.70
CA GLU A 257 9.16 9.15 -0.48
C GLU A 257 8.36 9.46 0.78
N ALA A 258 7.47 8.54 1.20
CA ALA A 258 6.57 8.75 2.33
C ALA A 258 7.33 8.90 3.66
N PHE A 259 6.71 9.60 4.64
CA PHE A 259 7.25 9.70 5.98
C PHE A 259 7.33 8.34 6.69
N VAL A 260 6.40 7.43 6.36
CA VAL A 260 6.47 6.00 6.64
C VAL A 260 5.87 5.25 5.46
N GLY A 261 6.59 4.28 4.91
CA GLY A 261 6.12 3.37 3.88
C GLY A 261 5.79 2.00 4.44
N ILE A 262 4.61 1.45 4.10
CA ILE A 262 4.23 0.07 4.42
C ILE A 262 3.96 -0.69 3.12
N ALA A 263 4.73 -1.75 2.88
CA ALA A 263 4.51 -2.65 1.77
C ALA A 263 3.54 -3.78 2.14
N MET A 264 2.61 -4.08 1.22
CA MET A 264 1.66 -5.19 1.33
C MET A 264 2.24 -6.46 0.72
N GLY A 265 1.97 -7.58 1.35
CA GLY A 265 2.19 -8.89 0.75
C GLY A 265 3.43 -9.63 1.22
N LYS A 266 3.55 -10.85 0.72
CA LYS A 266 4.71 -11.72 0.91
C LYS A 266 5.87 -11.09 0.15
N GLY A 267 6.67 -10.31 0.88
CA GLY A 267 7.69 -9.44 0.36
C GLY A 267 8.44 -10.02 -0.83
N THR A 268 8.30 -9.38 -1.97
CA THR A 268 9.42 -9.34 -2.87
C THR A 268 10.53 -8.58 -2.13
N ASP A 269 11.77 -9.00 -2.25
CA ASP A 269 12.91 -8.32 -1.62
C ASP A 269 12.90 -6.81 -1.93
N ILE A 270 12.40 -6.42 -3.11
CA ILE A 270 12.22 -5.02 -3.55
C ILE A 270 11.21 -4.25 -2.68
N ALA A 271 10.08 -4.87 -2.32
CA ALA A 271 9.07 -4.22 -1.46
C ALA A 271 9.63 -3.97 -0.05
N MET A 272 10.40 -4.95 0.47
CA MET A 272 11.10 -4.80 1.76
C MET A 272 12.23 -3.77 1.69
N GLU A 273 12.90 -3.59 0.54
CA GLU A 273 13.93 -2.56 0.37
C GLU A 273 13.35 -1.15 0.36
N SER A 274 12.18 -0.96 -0.20
CA SER A 274 11.56 0.36 -0.45
C SER A 274 10.67 0.86 0.69
N ALA A 275 10.29 -0.01 1.65
CA ALA A 275 9.38 0.33 2.74
C ALA A 275 10.05 0.28 4.11
N ASP A 276 9.50 0.99 5.08
CA ASP A 276 9.93 0.98 6.49
C ASP A 276 9.35 -0.21 7.25
N ALA A 277 8.19 -0.71 6.80
CA ALA A 277 7.54 -1.89 7.34
C ALA A 277 6.84 -2.70 6.24
N ALA A 278 6.57 -3.98 6.51
CA ALA A 278 5.84 -4.85 5.61
C ALA A 278 4.77 -5.68 6.33
N LEU A 279 3.61 -5.85 5.69
CA LEU A 279 2.51 -6.69 6.15
C LEU A 279 2.59 -8.07 5.49
N VAL A 280 3.25 -9.02 6.12
CA VAL A 280 3.48 -10.38 5.57
C VAL A 280 2.18 -11.11 5.22
N ARG A 281 1.13 -10.89 6.00
CA ARG A 281 -0.19 -11.52 5.79
C ARG A 281 -1.11 -10.72 4.88
N SER A 282 -0.68 -9.56 4.40
CA SER A 282 -1.51 -8.62 3.61
C SER A 282 -2.84 -8.27 4.27
N ASP A 283 -2.90 -8.24 5.59
CA ASP A 283 -4.08 -7.90 6.39
C ASP A 283 -4.07 -6.41 6.72
N LEU A 284 -4.99 -5.65 6.14
CA LEU A 284 -5.09 -4.21 6.36
C LEU A 284 -5.48 -3.85 7.81
N ALA A 285 -6.18 -4.74 8.53
CA ALA A 285 -6.53 -4.51 9.93
C ALA A 285 -5.30 -4.38 10.84
N ALA A 286 -4.13 -4.84 10.39
CA ALA A 286 -2.87 -4.65 11.09
C ALA A 286 -2.41 -3.17 11.11
N ILE A 287 -2.86 -2.31 10.20
CA ILE A 287 -2.42 -0.89 10.10
C ILE A 287 -2.88 -0.05 11.28
N PRO A 288 -4.18 0.05 11.61
CA PRO A 288 -4.63 0.83 12.78
C PRO A 288 -4.04 0.28 14.09
N TYR A 289 -3.86 -1.05 14.20
CA TYR A 289 -3.16 -1.66 15.32
C TYR A 289 -1.68 -1.20 15.40
N PHE A 290 -0.97 -1.19 14.27
CA PHE A 290 0.42 -0.75 14.20
C PHE A 290 0.59 0.72 14.61
N MET A 291 -0.32 1.59 14.16
CA MET A 291 -0.32 3.01 14.53
C MET A 291 -0.55 3.21 16.04
N ASP A 292 -1.51 2.51 16.63
CA ASP A 292 -1.77 2.58 18.07
C ASP A 292 -0.61 1.97 18.88
N LEU A 293 -0.07 0.83 18.45
CA LEU A 293 1.09 0.19 19.09
C LEU A 293 2.32 1.14 19.07
N SER A 294 2.56 1.81 17.96
CA SER A 294 3.65 2.78 17.81
C SER A 294 3.48 3.97 18.75
N LEU A 295 2.26 4.49 18.86
CA LEU A 295 1.96 5.60 19.79
C LEU A 295 2.18 5.20 21.25
N ARG A 296 1.78 3.98 21.63
CA ARG A 296 2.03 3.44 22.99
C ARG A 296 3.51 3.24 23.26
N ALA A 297 4.22 2.62 22.33
CA ALA A 297 5.66 2.38 22.44
C ALA A 297 6.44 3.70 22.56
N TYR A 298 6.11 4.69 21.73
CA TYR A 298 6.74 6.01 21.77
C TYR A 298 6.53 6.72 23.12
N ARG A 299 5.31 6.66 23.68
CA ARG A 299 5.02 7.19 25.02
C ARG A 299 5.86 6.52 26.09
N VAL A 300 6.00 5.20 26.06
CA VAL A 300 6.81 4.43 27.00
C VAL A 300 8.29 4.78 26.85
N ILE A 301 8.81 4.88 25.63
CA ILE A 301 10.20 5.32 25.38
C ILE A 301 10.45 6.70 26.02
N ARG A 302 9.58 7.66 25.78
CA ARG A 302 9.70 9.01 26.38
C ARG A 302 9.66 8.97 27.90
N GLN A 303 8.79 8.17 28.50
CA GLN A 303 8.73 7.99 29.95
C GLN A 303 10.03 7.36 30.50
N ASN A 304 10.54 6.32 29.85
CA ASN A 304 11.77 5.67 30.24
C ASN A 304 12.95 6.64 30.20
N ILE A 305 13.08 7.40 29.12
CA ILE A 305 14.14 8.43 28.98
C ILE A 305 13.99 9.50 30.05
N PHE A 306 12.78 10.01 30.29
CA PHE A 306 12.53 11.02 31.32
C PHE A 306 12.97 10.54 32.70
N TRP A 307 12.55 9.32 33.12
CA TRP A 307 12.91 8.78 34.43
C TRP A 307 14.40 8.46 34.56
N ALA A 308 15.03 7.99 33.47
CA ALA A 308 16.47 7.73 33.45
C ALA A 308 17.30 9.01 33.64
N PHE A 309 16.87 10.14 33.05
CA PHE A 309 17.51 11.43 33.26
C PHE A 309 17.19 12.02 34.61
N PHE A 310 15.92 11.97 35.05
CA PHE A 310 15.48 12.54 36.32
C PHE A 310 16.25 11.98 37.51
N TYR A 311 16.43 10.65 37.54
CA TYR A 311 17.23 9.99 38.54
C TYR A 311 18.66 10.58 38.62
N ASN A 312 19.34 10.73 37.50
CA ASN A 312 20.69 11.24 37.44
C ASN A 312 20.78 12.73 37.84
N ILE A 313 19.82 13.56 37.43
CA ILE A 313 19.73 14.96 37.81
C ILE A 313 19.61 15.13 39.31
N VAL A 314 18.88 14.26 40.00
CA VAL A 314 18.76 14.30 41.48
C VAL A 314 19.98 13.71 42.18
N ALA A 315 20.51 12.58 41.69
CA ALA A 315 21.58 11.85 42.35
C ALA A 315 22.93 12.57 42.27
N ILE A 316 23.24 13.30 41.19
CA ILE A 316 24.54 13.98 41.03
C ILE A 316 24.75 15.08 42.07
N PRO A 317 23.82 16.04 42.28
CA PRO A 317 23.99 17.06 43.33
C PRO A 317 24.10 16.45 44.74
N LEU A 318 23.31 15.41 45.06
CA LEU A 318 23.39 14.70 46.34
C LEU A 318 24.74 14.01 46.56
N ALA A 319 25.35 13.49 45.50
CA ALA A 319 26.67 12.89 45.57
C ALA A 319 27.77 13.97 45.78
N ILE A 320 27.67 15.10 45.10
CA ILE A 320 28.61 16.22 45.24
C ILE A 320 28.54 16.82 46.67
N SER A 321 27.35 16.90 47.26
CA SER A 321 27.17 17.39 48.63
C SER A 321 27.63 16.40 49.72
N GLY A 322 28.07 15.19 49.36
CA GLY A 322 28.46 14.15 50.30
C GLY A 322 27.29 13.50 51.06
N MET A 323 26.04 13.81 50.70
CA MET A 323 24.85 13.30 51.36
C MET A 323 24.42 11.91 50.82
N LEU A 324 24.98 11.44 49.71
CA LEU A 324 24.58 10.17 49.06
C LEU A 324 25.39 9.02 49.59
N HIS A 325 24.77 8.16 50.41
CA HIS A 325 25.39 6.90 50.88
C HIS A 325 25.48 5.90 49.68
N PRO A 326 26.62 5.20 49.47
CA PRO A 326 26.82 4.27 48.36
C PRO A 326 25.75 3.16 48.22
N ILE A 327 25.25 2.62 49.34
CA ILE A 327 24.20 1.59 49.35
C ILE A 327 22.87 2.14 48.81
N ILE A 328 22.52 3.39 49.17
CA ILE A 328 21.31 4.08 48.69
C ILE A 328 21.43 4.33 47.17
N ALA A 329 22.62 4.78 46.72
CA ALA A 329 22.90 4.96 45.33
C ALA A 329 22.75 3.65 44.51
N ALA A 330 23.28 2.53 45.00
CA ALA A 330 23.16 1.25 44.36
C ALA A 330 21.70 0.76 44.32
N GLY A 331 20.95 0.92 45.40
CA GLY A 331 19.53 0.57 45.47
C GLY A 331 18.67 1.38 44.51
N ALA A 332 18.90 2.69 44.42
CA ALA A 332 18.19 3.57 43.51
C ALA A 332 18.51 3.25 42.03
N MET A 333 19.74 2.87 41.72
CA MET A 333 20.15 2.42 40.38
C MET A 333 19.45 1.15 39.98
N ALA A 334 19.38 0.15 40.87
CA ALA A 334 18.66 -1.09 40.61
C ALA A 334 17.15 -0.86 40.42
N ALA A 335 16.54 -0.01 41.25
CA ALA A 335 15.14 0.37 41.15
C ALA A 335 14.83 1.09 39.81
N SER A 336 15.71 2.01 39.37
CA SER A 336 15.57 2.71 38.09
C SER A 336 15.61 1.73 36.91
N SER A 337 16.54 0.78 36.92
CA SER A 337 16.62 -0.24 35.85
C SER A 337 15.39 -1.15 35.85
N LEU A 338 14.92 -1.59 37.01
CA LEU A 338 13.72 -2.40 37.15
C LEU A 338 12.47 -1.62 36.66
N PHE A 339 12.38 -0.33 36.98
CA PHE A 339 11.29 0.53 36.49
C PHE A 339 11.23 0.56 34.96
N VAL A 340 12.36 0.77 34.27
CA VAL A 340 12.45 0.79 32.81
C VAL A 340 11.97 -0.54 32.21
N VAL A 341 12.36 -1.68 32.80
CA VAL A 341 11.90 -3.01 32.37
C VAL A 341 10.38 -3.12 32.52
N LEU A 342 9.85 -2.86 33.71
CA LEU A 342 8.43 -3.00 34.01
C LEU A 342 7.58 -2.02 33.19
N ASN A 343 8.05 -0.79 32.98
CA ASN A 343 7.35 0.19 32.16
C ASN A 343 7.33 -0.24 30.67
N SER A 344 8.42 -0.78 30.14
CA SER A 344 8.47 -1.30 28.77
C SER A 344 7.49 -2.47 28.55
N LEU A 345 7.30 -3.33 29.53
CA LEU A 345 6.32 -4.43 29.45
C LEU A 345 4.86 -3.93 29.41
N ARG A 346 4.57 -2.68 29.82
CA ARG A 346 3.22 -2.09 29.73
C ARG A 346 2.74 -1.90 28.30
N ILE A 347 3.65 -1.88 27.30
CA ILE A 347 3.28 -1.85 25.88
C ILE A 347 2.34 -3.01 25.54
N LYS A 348 2.49 -4.18 26.22
CA LYS A 348 1.63 -5.35 26.03
C LYS A 348 0.18 -5.15 26.53
N LYS A 349 -0.04 -4.35 27.57
CA LYS A 349 -1.33 -4.25 28.30
C LYS A 349 -2.48 -3.56 27.53
N GLY A 350 -2.27 -3.15 26.30
CA GLY A 350 -3.31 -2.55 25.46
C GLY A 350 -3.50 -3.27 24.12
N ALA A 351 -2.83 -4.41 23.92
CA ALA A 351 -3.06 -5.21 22.73
C ALA A 351 -4.37 -5.99 22.89
N PRO A 352 -5.34 -5.88 21.98
CA PRO A 352 -6.46 -6.83 21.94
C PRO A 352 -5.90 -8.24 21.72
N ALA A 353 -6.47 -9.21 22.44
CA ALA A 353 -6.08 -10.61 22.42
C ALA A 353 -6.19 -11.23 21.03
#